data_db2b373d0257b101fec5e85caa8437d4
#
_entry.id   db2b373d0257b101fec5e85caa8437d4
#
_cell.length_a   1.000
_cell.length_b   1.000
_cell.length_c   1.000
_cell.angle_alpha   90.00
_cell.angle_beta   90.00
_cell.angle_gamma   90.00
#
_symmetry.space_group_name_H-M   'P 1'
#
loop_
_entity.id
_entity.type
_entity.pdbx_description
1 polymer ?
#
loop_
_entity_poly.entity_id
_entity_poly.type
_entity_poly.pdbx_seq_one_letter_code
_entity_poly.pdbx_strand_id
1 'polypeptide(L)'
;MSYTKAELKQAIQDYCENAETSFVNNLDTFIESCEERIFKNVGLTFFRRNQTANLTSSNQYLNMPSDFLAPFSLSITVGTSKKFLDFKDVNYLQDYSPDASVTGEPRYYAPFDYQNFIVAPTPGSDYAVELHYYYRPASLTAQADGGTTWLSVNAPQAMLYGSLIAAYTYMKGEPDVLQNYNAQFTEAVARLKNLGEARETSDAYRNGLVTRQAT
;
A
#
# COMPACT_ATOMS: atom_id res chain seq x y z
N MET A 1 -23.59 -0.56 -4.25
CA MET A 1 -23.68 -1.57 -3.19
C MET A 1 -22.35 -1.56 -2.47
N SER A 2 -22.31 -1.55 -1.18
CA SER A 2 -21.10 -1.61 -0.36
C SER A 2 -21.33 -2.66 0.71
N TYR A 3 -20.26 -3.26 1.23
CA TYR A 3 -20.37 -4.22 2.33
C TYR A 3 -19.70 -3.64 3.59
N THR A 4 -20.43 -3.72 4.71
CA THR A 4 -19.82 -3.69 6.03
C THR A 4 -19.19 -5.05 6.34
N LYS A 5 -18.38 -5.13 7.41
CA LYS A 5 -17.80 -6.40 7.86
C LYS A 5 -18.88 -7.46 8.12
N ALA A 6 -19.93 -7.10 8.85
CA ALA A 6 -21.02 -8.02 9.18
C ALA A 6 -21.79 -8.48 7.93
N GLU A 7 -22.12 -7.55 7.03
CA GLU A 7 -22.84 -7.87 5.79
C GLU A 7 -22.03 -8.80 4.88
N LEU A 8 -20.72 -8.59 4.75
CA LEU A 8 -19.87 -9.47 3.95
C LEU A 8 -19.78 -10.88 4.56
N LYS A 9 -19.60 -10.98 5.88
CA LYS A 9 -19.62 -12.27 6.58
C LYS A 9 -20.95 -13.02 6.37
N GLN A 10 -22.07 -12.30 6.53
CA GLN A 10 -23.39 -12.87 6.31
C GLN A 10 -23.57 -13.34 4.85
N ALA A 11 -23.16 -12.51 3.87
CA ALA A 11 -23.23 -12.88 2.47
C ALA A 11 -22.41 -14.15 2.16
N ILE A 12 -21.21 -14.29 2.72
CA ILE A 12 -20.39 -15.52 2.53
C ILE A 12 -21.14 -16.74 3.10
N GLN A 13 -21.73 -16.63 4.28
CA GLN A 13 -22.51 -17.72 4.89
C GLN A 13 -23.72 -18.10 4.03
N ASP A 14 -24.48 -17.11 3.54
CA ASP A 14 -25.65 -17.32 2.72
C ASP A 14 -25.33 -18.01 1.38
N TYR A 15 -24.22 -17.56 0.71
CA TYR A 15 -23.78 -18.18 -0.54
C TYR A 15 -23.24 -19.60 -0.37
N CYS A 16 -22.64 -19.88 0.79
CA CYS A 16 -22.10 -21.20 1.11
C CYS A 16 -23.12 -22.11 1.82
N GLU A 17 -24.30 -21.57 2.17
CA GLU A 17 -25.33 -22.27 2.97
C GLU A 17 -24.73 -22.97 4.21
N ASN A 18 -23.74 -22.35 4.84
CA ASN A 18 -22.96 -22.96 5.91
C ASN A 18 -22.91 -22.05 7.15
N ALA A 19 -23.47 -22.56 8.24
CA ALA A 19 -23.50 -21.89 9.55
C ALA A 19 -22.73 -22.68 10.63
N GLU A 20 -21.90 -23.67 10.24
CA GLU A 20 -21.10 -24.42 11.19
C GLU A 20 -20.11 -23.51 11.90
N THR A 21 -19.92 -23.72 13.19
CA THR A 21 -19.02 -22.91 14.03
C THR A 21 -17.60 -22.87 13.50
N SER A 22 -17.11 -23.99 12.97
CA SER A 22 -15.78 -24.08 12.35
C SER A 22 -15.65 -23.20 11.11
N PHE A 23 -16.69 -23.12 10.28
CA PHE A 23 -16.74 -22.27 9.10
C PHE A 23 -16.83 -20.79 9.48
N VAL A 24 -17.74 -20.46 10.40
CA VAL A 24 -17.95 -19.07 10.89
C VAL A 24 -16.68 -18.49 11.50
N ASN A 25 -15.93 -19.28 12.25
CA ASN A 25 -14.66 -18.86 12.85
C ASN A 25 -13.56 -18.56 11.80
N ASN A 26 -13.69 -19.07 10.58
CA ASN A 26 -12.72 -18.84 9.50
C ASN A 26 -13.12 -17.72 8.52
N LEU A 27 -14.28 -17.07 8.70
CA LEU A 27 -14.75 -16.02 7.80
C LEU A 27 -13.76 -14.86 7.68
N ASP A 28 -13.12 -14.44 8.78
CA ASP A 28 -12.10 -13.41 8.76
C ASP A 28 -10.89 -13.83 7.91
N THR A 29 -10.44 -15.06 8.02
CA THR A 29 -9.36 -15.63 7.21
C THR A 29 -9.70 -15.61 5.71
N PHE A 30 -10.95 -15.90 5.33
CA PHE A 30 -11.38 -15.85 3.93
C PHE A 30 -11.36 -14.43 3.38
N ILE A 31 -11.80 -13.45 4.19
CA ILE A 31 -11.76 -12.02 3.82
C ILE A 31 -10.32 -11.55 3.66
N GLU A 32 -9.42 -11.85 4.60
CA GLU A 32 -8.00 -11.48 4.54
C GLU A 32 -7.30 -12.09 3.32
N SER A 33 -7.58 -13.36 3.01
CA SER A 33 -7.06 -14.04 1.82
C SER A 33 -7.52 -13.35 0.52
N CYS A 34 -8.77 -12.88 0.49
CA CYS A 34 -9.30 -12.11 -0.62
C CYS A 34 -8.58 -10.78 -0.78
N GLU A 35 -8.43 -10.01 0.30
CA GLU A 35 -7.73 -8.73 0.30
C GLU A 35 -6.29 -8.88 -0.19
N GLU A 36 -5.57 -9.89 0.29
CA GLU A 36 -4.21 -10.17 -0.16
C GLU A 36 -4.14 -10.46 -1.67
N ARG A 37 -5.09 -11.24 -2.20
CA ARG A 37 -5.20 -11.48 -3.65
C ARG A 37 -5.45 -10.21 -4.44
N ILE A 38 -6.31 -9.32 -3.95
CA ILE A 38 -6.60 -8.03 -4.60
C ILE A 38 -5.33 -7.18 -4.60
N PHE A 39 -4.66 -7.01 -3.46
CA PHE A 39 -3.43 -6.21 -3.34
C PHE A 39 -2.28 -6.71 -4.22
N LYS A 40 -2.16 -8.01 -4.42
CA LYS A 40 -1.15 -8.59 -5.33
C LYS A 40 -1.48 -8.37 -6.82
N ASN A 41 -2.75 -8.21 -7.16
CA ASN A 41 -3.21 -8.10 -8.55
C ASN A 41 -3.45 -6.66 -9.01
N VAL A 42 -3.75 -5.75 -8.08
CA VAL A 42 -4.05 -4.35 -8.38
C VAL A 42 -2.85 -3.48 -8.04
N GLY A 43 -2.49 -2.57 -8.95
CA GLY A 43 -1.41 -1.61 -8.69
C GLY A 43 -1.68 -0.78 -7.43
N LEU A 44 -0.61 -0.48 -6.69
CA LEU A 44 -0.67 0.19 -5.37
C LEU A 44 -1.05 1.67 -5.43
N THR A 45 -1.34 2.21 -6.61
CA THR A 45 -1.53 3.65 -6.84
C THR A 45 -2.66 4.29 -6.03
N PHE A 46 -3.69 3.49 -5.65
CA PHE A 46 -4.76 3.93 -4.76
C PHE A 46 -4.33 4.15 -3.32
N PHE A 47 -3.28 3.48 -2.88
CA PHE A 47 -2.87 3.40 -1.49
C PHE A 47 -1.60 4.21 -1.26
N ARG A 48 -1.66 5.50 -1.62
CA ARG A 48 -0.61 6.47 -1.30
C ARG A 48 -0.96 7.23 -0.02
N ARG A 49 0.06 7.46 0.79
CA ARG A 49 -0.05 8.22 2.04
C ARG A 49 1.14 9.15 2.16
N ASN A 50 0.92 10.24 2.86
CA ASN A 50 1.96 11.18 3.26
C ASN A 50 2.16 11.09 4.77
N GLN A 51 3.41 11.07 5.20
CA GLN A 51 3.78 11.16 6.61
C GLN A 51 4.97 12.09 6.79
N THR A 52 4.90 12.89 7.85
CA THR A 52 6.01 13.77 8.26
C THR A 52 6.79 13.13 9.41
N ALA A 53 8.09 13.36 9.42
CA ALA A 53 9.01 12.91 10.46
C ALA A 53 10.15 13.92 10.59
N ASN A 54 11.14 13.62 11.43
CA ASN A 54 12.36 14.41 11.53
C ASN A 54 13.59 13.52 11.36
N LEU A 55 14.53 13.96 10.53
CA LEU A 55 15.89 13.46 10.52
C LEU A 55 16.66 14.20 11.61
N THR A 56 17.33 13.45 12.48
CA THR A 56 18.14 14.01 13.56
C THR A 56 19.58 14.20 13.08
N SER A 57 20.20 15.30 13.48
CA SER A 57 21.61 15.57 13.21
C SER A 57 22.50 14.39 13.64
N SER A 58 23.50 14.10 12.85
CA SER A 58 24.47 12.99 13.06
C SER A 58 23.86 11.58 13.03
N ASN A 59 22.59 11.43 12.61
CA ASN A 59 21.95 10.14 12.44
C ASN A 59 21.56 9.95 10.96
N GLN A 60 22.16 8.98 10.30
CA GLN A 60 21.87 8.67 8.89
C GLN A 60 20.62 7.80 8.69
N TYR A 61 19.98 7.33 9.77
CA TYR A 61 18.83 6.43 9.69
C TYR A 61 17.52 7.17 9.95
N LEU A 62 16.50 6.85 9.14
CA LEU A 62 15.12 7.33 9.27
C LEU A 62 14.18 6.14 9.36
N ASN A 63 13.40 6.05 10.43
CA ASN A 63 12.43 4.97 10.61
C ASN A 63 11.31 5.05 9.58
N MET A 64 10.94 3.89 9.03
CA MET A 64 9.78 3.72 8.16
C MET A 64 8.50 3.63 8.98
N PRO A 65 7.35 4.11 8.44
CA PRO A 65 6.04 3.83 9.03
C PRO A 65 5.74 2.33 9.09
N SER A 66 4.98 1.89 10.09
CA SER A 66 4.64 0.46 10.28
C SER A 66 3.78 -0.13 9.14
N ASP A 67 3.08 0.72 8.38
CA ASP A 67 2.25 0.36 7.24
C ASP A 67 2.96 0.57 5.88
N PHE A 68 4.27 0.85 5.91
CA PHE A 68 5.07 1.09 4.73
C PHE A 68 5.19 -0.15 3.83
N LEU A 69 5.00 0.04 2.52
CA LEU A 69 5.24 -0.99 1.50
C LEU A 69 6.34 -0.59 0.52
N ALA A 70 6.28 0.61 -0.04
CA ALA A 70 7.26 1.08 -1.01
C ALA A 70 7.36 2.61 -1.00
N PRO A 71 8.54 3.20 -1.23
CA PRO A 71 8.70 4.63 -1.29
C PRO A 71 8.15 5.17 -2.61
N PHE A 72 7.54 6.34 -2.55
CA PHE A 72 7.19 7.12 -3.73
C PHE A 72 8.13 8.33 -3.86
N SER A 73 8.27 9.12 -2.81
CA SER A 73 9.23 10.23 -2.74
C SER A 73 9.55 10.58 -1.29
N LEU A 74 10.77 11.02 -1.07
CA LEU A 74 11.26 11.54 0.21
C LEU A 74 11.79 12.95 0.01
N SER A 75 11.37 13.88 0.84
CA SER A 75 11.85 15.27 0.81
C SER A 75 12.26 15.74 2.19
N ILE A 76 13.23 16.64 2.23
CA ILE A 76 13.63 17.40 3.42
C ILE A 76 13.27 18.85 3.26
N THR A 77 13.05 19.55 4.37
CA THR A 77 12.83 20.99 4.38
C THR A 77 14.12 21.69 4.82
N VAL A 78 14.65 22.53 3.94
CA VAL A 78 15.84 23.36 4.22
C VAL A 78 15.42 24.82 4.19
N GLY A 79 15.40 25.46 5.35
CA GLY A 79 14.79 26.78 5.50
C GLY A 79 13.30 26.73 5.20
N THR A 80 12.86 27.41 4.13
CA THR A 80 11.48 27.43 3.65
C THR A 80 11.24 26.54 2.43
N SER A 81 12.29 25.91 1.88
CA SER A 81 12.23 25.18 0.62
C SER A 81 12.25 23.67 0.84
N LYS A 82 11.38 22.94 0.12
CA LYS A 82 11.44 21.48 0.05
C LYS A 82 12.49 21.06 -0.98
N LYS A 83 13.33 20.10 -0.59
CA LYS A 83 14.30 19.45 -1.48
C LYS A 83 13.99 17.96 -1.49
N PHE A 84 13.77 17.40 -2.68
CA PHE A 84 13.56 15.97 -2.85
C PHE A 84 14.90 15.25 -2.88
N LEU A 85 14.97 14.12 -2.16
CA LEU A 85 16.11 13.23 -2.18
C LEU A 85 15.97 12.24 -3.34
N ASP A 86 17.08 11.93 -4.01
CA ASP A 86 17.10 10.92 -5.05
C ASP A 86 17.19 9.52 -4.45
N PHE A 87 16.34 8.63 -4.94
CA PHE A 87 16.39 7.21 -4.59
C PHE A 87 17.58 6.54 -5.25
N LYS A 88 18.43 5.86 -4.47
CA LYS A 88 19.60 5.12 -4.92
C LYS A 88 19.71 3.77 -4.23
N ASP A 89 20.64 2.95 -4.66
CA ASP A 89 21.04 1.73 -3.96
C ASP A 89 21.88 2.04 -2.72
N VAL A 90 21.84 1.16 -1.70
CA VAL A 90 22.62 1.31 -0.46
C VAL A 90 24.11 1.39 -0.75
N ASN A 91 24.62 0.57 -1.68
CA ASN A 91 26.03 0.57 -2.03
C ASN A 91 26.47 1.91 -2.60
N TYR A 92 25.61 2.53 -3.44
CA TYR A 92 25.87 3.87 -3.96
C TYR A 92 25.99 4.93 -2.84
N LEU A 93 25.11 4.84 -1.82
CA LEU A 93 25.17 5.77 -0.71
C LEU A 93 26.45 5.60 0.11
N GLN A 94 26.89 4.36 0.31
CA GLN A 94 28.10 4.04 1.04
C GLN A 94 29.36 4.49 0.27
N ASP A 95 29.39 4.32 -1.04
CA ASP A 95 30.48 4.82 -1.88
C ASP A 95 30.52 6.36 -1.95
N TYR A 96 29.34 6.99 -1.97
CA TYR A 96 29.21 8.46 -1.99
C TYR A 96 29.63 9.10 -0.66
N SER A 97 29.29 8.47 0.47
CA SER A 97 29.61 8.95 1.82
C SER A 97 30.15 7.81 2.67
N PRO A 98 31.42 7.38 2.43
CA PRO A 98 32.01 6.22 3.11
C PRO A 98 32.27 6.47 4.60
N ASP A 99 32.44 7.73 5.00
CA ASP A 99 32.62 8.13 6.39
C ASP A 99 31.35 8.76 6.94
N ALA A 100 30.65 8.04 7.81
CA ALA A 100 29.41 8.49 8.44
C ALA A 100 29.59 9.69 9.39
N SER A 101 30.84 10.00 9.78
CA SER A 101 31.15 11.18 10.60
C SER A 101 31.12 12.48 9.80
N VAL A 102 31.25 12.40 8.47
CA VAL A 102 31.17 13.56 7.59
C VAL A 102 29.70 13.92 7.39
N THR A 103 29.30 15.03 7.98
CA THR A 103 27.91 15.49 7.95
C THR A 103 27.67 16.52 6.86
N GLY A 104 26.44 16.56 6.35
CA GLY A 104 26.03 17.52 5.33
C GLY A 104 24.51 17.56 5.12
N GLU A 105 24.09 18.25 4.05
CA GLU A 105 22.68 18.22 3.63
C GLU A 105 22.40 16.90 2.88
N PRO A 106 21.45 16.07 3.34
CA PRO A 106 21.09 14.82 2.66
C PRO A 106 20.63 15.05 1.22
N ARG A 107 21.09 14.20 0.30
CA ARG A 107 20.74 14.26 -1.13
C ARG A 107 20.15 12.95 -1.65
N TYR A 108 20.59 11.83 -1.07
CA TYR A 108 20.23 10.48 -1.50
C TYR A 108 19.61 9.71 -0.36
N TYR A 109 18.75 8.76 -0.70
CA TYR A 109 18.20 7.81 0.26
C TYR A 109 18.03 6.43 -0.35
N ALA A 110 18.06 5.41 0.50
CA ALA A 110 17.80 4.01 0.15
C ALA A 110 17.08 3.30 1.29
N PRO A 111 16.28 2.25 1.04
CA PRO A 111 15.88 1.31 2.07
C PRO A 111 17.13 0.56 2.57
N PHE A 112 17.39 0.62 3.88
CA PHE A 112 18.52 -0.09 4.49
C PHE A 112 18.11 -1.46 5.00
N ASP A 113 17.00 -1.50 5.73
CA ASP A 113 16.36 -2.70 6.21
C ASP A 113 14.82 -2.57 6.10
N TYR A 114 14.05 -3.50 6.68
CA TYR A 114 12.59 -3.46 6.59
C TYR A 114 11.94 -2.36 7.44
N GLN A 115 12.69 -1.68 8.30
CA GLN A 115 12.19 -0.62 9.19
C GLN A 115 12.83 0.73 8.96
N ASN A 116 13.98 0.80 8.26
CA ASN A 116 14.77 2.02 8.17
C ASN A 116 15.19 2.35 6.75
N PHE A 117 15.13 3.64 6.43
CA PHE A 117 15.90 4.22 5.34
C PHE A 117 17.28 4.64 5.84
N ILE A 118 18.26 4.62 4.94
CA ILE A 118 19.53 5.30 5.09
C ILE A 118 19.56 6.53 4.18
N VAL A 119 20.12 7.63 4.67
CA VAL A 119 20.32 8.86 3.89
C VAL A 119 21.81 9.21 3.79
N ALA A 120 22.19 9.85 2.72
CA ALA A 120 23.56 10.30 2.52
C ALA A 120 23.59 11.71 1.88
N PRO A 121 24.55 12.59 2.32
CA PRO A 121 25.42 12.46 3.50
C PRO A 121 24.64 12.36 4.82
N THR A 122 25.34 12.00 5.91
CA THR A 122 24.78 12.05 7.27
C THR A 122 24.30 13.46 7.56
N PRO A 123 23.07 13.64 8.10
CA PRO A 123 22.50 14.96 8.35
C PRO A 123 23.38 15.84 9.24
N GLY A 124 23.73 17.05 8.78
CA GLY A 124 24.51 18.02 9.55
C GLY A 124 23.68 18.83 10.54
N SER A 125 22.36 18.81 10.41
CA SER A 125 21.39 19.46 11.29
C SER A 125 20.09 18.66 11.30
N ASP A 126 19.15 19.02 12.15
CA ASP A 126 17.82 18.44 12.14
C ASP A 126 17.03 18.95 10.92
N TYR A 127 16.38 18.03 10.19
CA TYR A 127 15.56 18.35 9.03
C TYR A 127 14.16 17.79 9.20
N ALA A 128 13.14 18.61 8.98
CA ALA A 128 11.79 18.11 8.79
C ALA A 128 11.72 17.33 7.48
N VAL A 129 11.16 16.14 7.55
CA VAL A 129 11.05 15.18 6.45
C VAL A 129 9.60 14.94 6.09
N GLU A 130 9.32 14.81 4.80
CA GLU A 130 8.03 14.37 4.30
C GLU A 130 8.23 13.17 3.37
N LEU A 131 7.65 12.04 3.78
CA LEU A 131 7.66 10.79 3.04
C LEU A 131 6.31 10.58 2.38
N HIS A 132 6.29 10.48 1.05
CA HIS A 132 5.17 9.95 0.31
C HIS A 132 5.46 8.48 -0.01
N TYR A 133 4.52 7.60 0.33
CA TYR A 133 4.75 6.17 0.21
C TYR A 133 3.45 5.41 -0.10
N TYR A 134 3.63 4.20 -0.59
CA TYR A 134 2.55 3.23 -0.70
C TYR A 134 2.40 2.51 0.62
N TYR A 135 1.16 2.44 1.13
CA TYR A 135 0.86 1.79 2.41
C TYR A 135 -0.07 0.61 2.23
N ARG A 136 -0.01 -0.33 3.18
CA ARG A 136 -0.98 -1.42 3.28
C ARG A 136 -2.16 -0.92 4.11
N PRO A 137 -3.37 -0.82 3.50
CA PRO A 137 -4.57 -0.44 4.26
C PRO A 137 -4.93 -1.53 5.28
N ALA A 138 -5.57 -1.09 6.35
CA ALA A 138 -6.09 -2.02 7.34
C ALA A 138 -7.16 -2.94 6.71
N SER A 139 -7.16 -4.21 7.13
CA SER A 139 -8.17 -5.18 6.69
C SER A 139 -9.57 -4.79 7.17
N LEU A 140 -10.59 -5.23 6.43
CA LEU A 140 -11.99 -5.14 6.85
C LEU A 140 -12.22 -5.90 8.16
N THR A 141 -11.46 -6.97 8.40
CA THR A 141 -11.55 -7.76 9.62
C THR A 141 -11.14 -7.00 10.89
N ALA A 142 -10.25 -6.01 10.75
CA ALA A 142 -9.84 -5.12 11.83
C ALA A 142 -10.91 -4.06 12.19
N GLN A 143 -11.95 -3.89 11.37
CA GLN A 143 -13.03 -2.94 11.63
C GLN A 143 -14.06 -3.53 12.59
N ALA A 144 -14.87 -2.65 13.21
CA ALA A 144 -16.09 -3.06 13.89
C ALA A 144 -17.10 -3.67 12.88
N ASP A 145 -18.13 -4.36 13.35
CA ASP A 145 -19.11 -5.07 12.48
C ASP A 145 -19.81 -4.16 11.47
N GLY A 146 -20.09 -2.91 11.83
CA GLY A 146 -20.63 -1.91 10.91
C GLY A 146 -19.59 -1.14 10.11
N GLY A 147 -18.30 -1.45 10.28
CA GLY A 147 -17.19 -0.75 9.62
C GLY A 147 -17.02 -1.17 8.17
N THR A 148 -16.41 -0.27 7.40
CA THR A 148 -16.12 -0.47 5.97
C THR A 148 -14.67 -0.14 5.69
N THR A 149 -14.16 -0.63 4.56
CA THR A 149 -12.85 -0.23 4.01
C THR A 149 -13.04 0.35 2.61
N TRP A 150 -11.99 0.96 2.07
CA TRP A 150 -12.03 1.45 0.69
C TRP A 150 -12.40 0.33 -0.30
N LEU A 151 -11.86 -0.87 -0.11
CA LEU A 151 -12.15 -2.03 -0.96
C LEU A 151 -13.61 -2.48 -0.83
N SER A 152 -14.15 -2.57 0.39
CA SER A 152 -15.52 -3.02 0.60
C SER A 152 -16.56 -2.04 0.02
N VAL A 153 -16.20 -0.77 -0.13
CA VAL A 153 -17.05 0.27 -0.73
C VAL A 153 -16.88 0.32 -2.25
N ASN A 154 -15.66 0.31 -2.76
CA ASN A 154 -15.37 0.56 -4.18
C ASN A 154 -15.23 -0.73 -5.02
N ALA A 155 -14.96 -1.87 -4.39
CA ALA A 155 -14.82 -3.18 -5.04
C ALA A 155 -15.59 -4.30 -4.32
N PRO A 156 -16.88 -4.11 -3.98
CA PRO A 156 -17.65 -5.06 -3.18
C PRO A 156 -17.76 -6.45 -3.82
N GLN A 157 -17.89 -6.51 -5.15
CA GLN A 157 -17.93 -7.79 -5.88
C GLN A 157 -16.60 -8.53 -5.83
N ALA A 158 -15.47 -7.82 -5.93
CA ALA A 158 -14.16 -8.43 -5.78
C ALA A 158 -13.99 -9.01 -4.36
N MET A 159 -14.42 -8.25 -3.33
CA MET A 159 -14.40 -8.73 -1.94
C MET A 159 -15.27 -9.97 -1.74
N LEU A 160 -16.50 -9.98 -2.28
CA LEU A 160 -17.41 -11.11 -2.15
C LEU A 160 -16.86 -12.36 -2.85
N TYR A 161 -16.62 -12.27 -4.16
CA TYR A 161 -16.20 -13.46 -4.93
C TYR A 161 -14.81 -13.97 -4.53
N GLY A 162 -13.88 -13.07 -4.18
CA GLY A 162 -12.57 -13.48 -3.69
C GLY A 162 -12.65 -14.21 -2.34
N SER A 163 -13.53 -13.79 -1.44
CA SER A 163 -13.80 -14.49 -0.18
C SER A 163 -14.51 -15.83 -0.40
N LEU A 164 -15.46 -15.89 -1.35
CA LEU A 164 -16.15 -17.13 -1.72
C LEU A 164 -15.19 -18.18 -2.30
N ILE A 165 -14.18 -17.79 -3.07
CA ILE A 165 -13.14 -18.71 -3.56
C ILE A 165 -12.42 -19.37 -2.38
N ALA A 166 -12.04 -18.59 -1.37
CA ALA A 166 -11.38 -19.11 -0.18
C ALA A 166 -12.30 -20.04 0.63
N ALA A 167 -13.56 -19.63 0.82
CA ALA A 167 -14.59 -20.38 1.53
C ALA A 167 -14.89 -21.73 0.84
N TYR A 168 -15.09 -21.73 -0.47
CA TYR A 168 -15.34 -22.96 -1.25
C TYR A 168 -14.13 -23.88 -1.28
N THR A 169 -12.93 -23.33 -1.33
CA THR A 169 -11.68 -24.12 -1.20
C THR A 169 -11.61 -24.81 0.17
N TYR A 170 -11.98 -24.08 1.23
CA TYR A 170 -12.04 -24.63 2.60
C TYR A 170 -13.04 -25.79 2.71
N MET A 171 -14.23 -25.62 2.14
CA MET A 171 -15.28 -26.65 2.13
C MET A 171 -15.01 -27.81 1.19
N LYS A 172 -13.97 -27.75 0.36
CA LYS A 172 -13.72 -28.72 -0.73
C LYS A 172 -14.90 -28.79 -1.71
N GLY A 173 -15.47 -27.62 -2.01
CA GLY A 173 -16.64 -27.49 -2.89
C GLY A 173 -16.38 -27.92 -4.34
N GLU A 174 -17.43 -27.94 -5.13
CA GLU A 174 -17.41 -28.40 -6.52
C GLU A 174 -16.54 -27.52 -7.42
N PRO A 175 -15.71 -28.11 -8.30
CA PRO A 175 -14.77 -27.36 -9.13
C PRO A 175 -15.40 -26.37 -10.12
N ASP A 176 -16.59 -26.66 -10.64
CA ASP A 176 -17.34 -25.83 -11.58
C ASP A 176 -17.85 -24.54 -10.92
N VAL A 177 -18.37 -24.63 -9.69
CA VAL A 177 -18.76 -23.46 -8.89
C VAL A 177 -17.54 -22.60 -8.57
N LEU A 178 -16.44 -23.23 -8.18
CA LEU A 178 -15.18 -22.54 -7.92
C LEU A 178 -14.66 -21.82 -9.17
N GLN A 179 -14.77 -22.44 -10.36
CA GLN A 179 -14.39 -21.82 -11.62
C GLN A 179 -15.26 -20.58 -11.92
N ASN A 180 -16.57 -20.65 -11.67
CA ASN A 180 -17.46 -19.51 -11.83
C ASN A 180 -17.06 -18.34 -10.90
N TYR A 181 -16.81 -18.61 -9.62
CA TYR A 181 -16.36 -17.56 -8.70
C TYR A 181 -15.03 -16.96 -9.10
N ASN A 182 -14.08 -17.75 -9.62
CA ASN A 182 -12.81 -17.23 -10.16
C ASN A 182 -13.04 -16.32 -11.38
N ALA A 183 -13.97 -16.65 -12.27
CA ALA A 183 -14.31 -15.81 -13.41
C ALA A 183 -14.90 -14.46 -12.96
N GLN A 184 -15.87 -14.48 -12.04
CA GLN A 184 -16.48 -13.27 -11.47
C GLN A 184 -15.45 -12.41 -10.72
N PHE A 185 -14.58 -13.02 -9.94
CA PHE A 185 -13.48 -12.32 -9.25
C PHE A 185 -12.53 -11.65 -10.24
N THR A 186 -12.12 -12.38 -11.28
CA THR A 186 -11.21 -11.84 -12.30
C THR A 186 -11.81 -10.64 -13.03
N GLU A 187 -13.10 -10.71 -13.39
CA GLU A 187 -13.82 -9.60 -13.99
C GLU A 187 -13.90 -8.39 -13.05
N ALA A 188 -14.24 -8.62 -11.77
CA ALA A 188 -14.33 -7.56 -10.77
C ALA A 188 -12.97 -6.88 -10.53
N VAL A 189 -11.87 -7.65 -10.48
CA VAL A 189 -10.51 -7.12 -10.35
C VAL A 189 -10.08 -6.36 -11.61
N ALA A 190 -10.47 -6.81 -12.80
CA ALA A 190 -10.19 -6.08 -14.05
C ALA A 190 -10.86 -4.70 -14.06
N ARG A 191 -12.12 -4.61 -13.62
CA ARG A 191 -12.83 -3.32 -13.46
C ARG A 191 -12.12 -2.40 -12.46
N LEU A 192 -11.59 -2.97 -11.36
CA LEU A 192 -10.85 -2.22 -10.35
C LEU A 192 -9.51 -1.69 -10.92
N LYS A 193 -8.81 -2.48 -11.73
CA LYS A 193 -7.58 -2.04 -12.44
C LYS A 193 -7.86 -0.86 -13.36
N ASN A 194 -8.92 -0.96 -14.19
CA ASN A 194 -9.31 0.12 -15.09
C ASN A 194 -9.64 1.43 -14.34
N LEU A 195 -10.28 1.31 -13.15
CA LEU A 195 -10.50 2.47 -12.28
C LEU A 195 -9.18 3.06 -11.76
N GLY A 196 -8.18 2.20 -11.47
CA GLY A 196 -6.83 2.61 -11.07
C GLY A 196 -6.13 3.40 -12.15
N GLU A 197 -6.08 2.86 -13.35
CA GLU A 197 -5.47 3.49 -14.52
C GLU A 197 -6.15 4.81 -14.88
N ALA A 198 -7.48 4.89 -14.80
CA ALA A 198 -8.23 6.12 -15.05
C ALA A 198 -7.87 7.27 -14.09
N ARG A 199 -7.44 6.96 -12.88
CA ARG A 199 -6.96 7.97 -11.91
C ARG A 199 -5.52 8.42 -12.15
N GLU A 200 -4.75 7.64 -12.89
CA GLU A 200 -3.36 7.93 -13.23
C GLU A 200 -3.20 8.56 -14.62
N THR A 201 -4.28 9.04 -15.24
CA THR A 201 -4.18 9.73 -16.52
C THR A 201 -3.11 10.80 -16.42
N SER A 202 -1.95 10.51 -17.00
CA SER A 202 -0.90 11.48 -17.22
C SER A 202 -1.50 12.54 -18.14
N ASP A 203 -1.37 13.80 -17.76
CA ASP A 203 -1.74 14.92 -18.63
C ASP A 203 -0.83 14.89 -19.86
N ALA A 204 -1.26 14.22 -20.93
CA ALA A 204 -0.52 14.11 -22.18
C ALA A 204 -0.25 15.49 -22.82
N TYR A 205 -0.99 16.52 -22.43
CA TYR A 205 -0.81 17.91 -22.88
C TYR A 205 0.16 18.73 -22.02
N ARG A 206 0.55 18.24 -20.83
CA ARG A 206 1.46 18.91 -19.91
C ARG A 206 2.82 18.25 -19.75
N ASN A 207 3.25 17.40 -20.67
CA ASN A 207 4.62 16.88 -20.74
C ASN A 207 5.65 17.96 -21.14
N GLY A 208 5.43 19.21 -20.77
CA GLY A 208 6.45 20.24 -20.78
C GLY A 208 7.45 19.99 -19.65
N LEU A 209 8.74 19.98 -19.97
CA LEU A 209 9.82 20.03 -18.98
C LEU A 209 9.50 21.09 -17.94
N VAL A 210 9.43 20.68 -16.67
CA VAL A 210 9.36 21.64 -15.55
C VAL A 210 10.66 22.43 -15.56
N THR A 211 10.66 23.59 -16.20
CA THR A 211 11.76 24.54 -16.08
C THR A 211 11.75 25.06 -14.66
N ARG A 212 12.73 24.64 -13.84
CA ARG A 212 13.00 25.30 -12.57
C ARG A 212 13.32 26.75 -12.87
N GLN A 213 12.54 27.69 -12.33
CA GLN A 213 12.97 29.06 -12.28
C GLN A 213 14.26 29.10 -11.43
N ALA A 214 15.34 29.54 -12.06
CA ALA A 214 16.57 29.85 -11.34
C ALA A 214 16.27 31.02 -10.40
N THR A 215 16.34 30.79 -9.10
CA THR A 215 16.38 31.81 -8.05
C THR A 215 17.81 32.20 -7.79
#